data_8242ccb4693cd335ccb02a454750ed04
#
_entry.id   8242ccb4693cd335ccb02a454750ed04
#
_cell.length_a   1.000
_cell.length_b   1.000
_cell.length_c   1.000
_cell.angle_alpha   90.00
_cell.angle_beta   90.00
_cell.angle_gamma   90.00
#
_symmetry.space_group_name_H-M   'P 1'
#
loop_
_entity.id
_entity.type
_entity.pdbx_description
1 polymer ?
#
loop_
_entity_poly.entity_id
_entity_poly.type
_entity_poly.pdbx_seq_one_letter_code
_entity_poly.pdbx_strand_id
1 'polypeptide(L)'
;SGKWVDGSDAGAALVDPVTGDELARASTAGIDIGAAMAYARDTGGPALRALSYAERAALLGKVADTLVANRDAYFEIAQANSGNTKIDGAIDIDGGIGTIKYFARLGAGLGEAKMLKDGRLERLSKDENFQAAHVSVPLTGVGVHINAFNFPSWGMWEKAAVALLSGVP
;
A
#
# COMPACT_ATOMS: atom_id res chain seq x y z
N SER A 1 -12.87 6.82 6.93
CA SER A 1 -14.10 6.75 7.71
C SER A 1 -14.24 5.46 8.54
N GLY A 2 -13.46 4.39 8.28
CA GLY A 2 -13.43 3.17 9.09
C GLY A 2 -14.71 2.31 9.06
N LYS A 3 -15.53 2.44 8.01
CA LYS A 3 -16.72 1.61 7.80
C LYS A 3 -16.64 0.94 6.44
N TRP A 4 -17.09 -0.31 6.37
CA TRP A 4 -17.37 -0.98 5.11
C TRP A 4 -18.64 -0.39 4.49
N VAL A 5 -18.64 -0.21 3.19
CA VAL A 5 -19.75 0.36 2.42
C VAL A 5 -19.94 -0.49 1.19
N ASP A 6 -21.16 -0.98 0.99
CA ASP A 6 -21.54 -1.72 -0.21
C ASP A 6 -22.06 -0.76 -1.29
N GLY A 7 -21.88 -1.13 -2.54
CA GLY A 7 -22.51 -0.43 -3.65
C GLY A 7 -24.04 -0.57 -3.60
N SER A 8 -24.74 0.41 -4.16
CA SER A 8 -26.22 0.50 -4.09
C SER A 8 -26.95 -0.24 -5.21
N ASP A 9 -26.25 -0.87 -6.15
CA ASP A 9 -26.83 -1.65 -7.24
C ASP A 9 -26.40 -3.13 -7.20
N ALA A 10 -26.82 -3.91 -8.19
CA ALA A 10 -26.49 -5.34 -8.29
C ALA A 10 -25.00 -5.60 -8.57
N GLY A 11 -24.24 -4.59 -9.01
CA GLY A 11 -22.83 -4.73 -9.34
C GLY A 11 -22.52 -5.64 -10.52
N ALA A 12 -21.24 -5.67 -10.89
CA ALA A 12 -20.70 -6.60 -11.89
C ALA A 12 -20.32 -7.93 -11.24
N ALA A 13 -20.67 -9.04 -11.87
CA ALA A 13 -20.26 -10.35 -11.41
C ALA A 13 -18.74 -10.54 -11.57
N LEU A 14 -18.09 -11.04 -10.54
CA LEU A 14 -16.74 -11.59 -10.57
C LEU A 14 -16.87 -13.10 -10.65
N VAL A 15 -16.27 -13.69 -11.66
CA VAL A 15 -16.41 -15.12 -11.94
C VAL A 15 -15.07 -15.83 -11.83
N ASP A 16 -15.10 -17.07 -11.40
CA ASP A 16 -13.96 -17.99 -11.50
C ASP A 16 -13.64 -18.20 -12.99
N PRO A 17 -12.45 -17.85 -13.48
CA PRO A 17 -12.11 -17.95 -14.89
C PRO A 17 -11.93 -19.40 -15.36
N VAL A 18 -11.88 -20.39 -14.44
CA VAL A 18 -11.75 -21.81 -14.75
C VAL A 18 -13.11 -22.49 -14.83
N THR A 19 -14.01 -22.24 -13.87
CA THR A 19 -15.32 -22.88 -13.78
C THR A 19 -16.45 -22.05 -14.38
N GLY A 20 -16.30 -20.72 -14.41
CA GLY A 20 -17.36 -19.78 -14.79
C GLY A 20 -18.36 -19.46 -13.68
N ASP A 21 -18.16 -20.02 -12.49
CA ASP A 21 -19.05 -19.77 -11.35
C ASP A 21 -18.92 -18.34 -10.84
N GLU A 22 -20.03 -17.75 -10.43
CA GLU A 22 -20.02 -16.42 -9.79
C GLU A 22 -19.45 -16.52 -8.38
N LEU A 23 -18.36 -15.78 -8.12
CA LEU A 23 -17.69 -15.74 -6.83
C LEU A 23 -18.21 -14.63 -5.93
N ALA A 24 -18.41 -13.46 -6.50
CA ALA A 24 -18.84 -12.26 -5.80
C ALA A 24 -19.38 -11.23 -6.79
N ARG A 25 -19.95 -10.15 -6.26
CA ARG A 25 -20.32 -8.98 -7.06
C ARG A 25 -19.60 -7.74 -6.53
N ALA A 26 -19.18 -6.87 -7.42
CA ALA A 26 -18.50 -5.63 -7.07
C ALA A 26 -19.25 -4.44 -7.67
N SER A 27 -19.42 -3.39 -6.89
CA SER A 27 -20.05 -2.15 -7.29
C SER A 27 -19.44 -0.94 -6.59
N THR A 28 -19.41 0.19 -7.30
CA THR A 28 -19.09 1.51 -6.72
C THR A 28 -20.29 2.45 -6.78
N ALA A 29 -21.47 1.96 -7.19
CA ALA A 29 -22.67 2.78 -7.30
C ALA A 29 -23.06 3.35 -5.92
N GLY A 30 -23.33 4.64 -5.85
CA GLY A 30 -23.68 5.33 -4.62
C GLY A 30 -22.53 5.58 -3.65
N ILE A 31 -21.31 5.12 -3.96
CA ILE A 31 -20.12 5.41 -3.15
C ILE A 31 -19.53 6.76 -3.58
N ASP A 32 -19.42 7.68 -2.63
CA ASP A 32 -18.77 8.99 -2.89
C ASP A 32 -17.23 8.82 -2.90
N ILE A 33 -16.71 8.47 -4.07
CA ILE A 33 -15.26 8.34 -4.29
C ILE A 33 -14.55 9.68 -4.09
N GLY A 34 -15.20 10.81 -4.46
CA GLY A 34 -14.65 12.15 -4.25
C GLY A 34 -14.41 12.43 -2.77
N ALA A 35 -15.40 12.14 -1.92
CA ALA A 35 -15.24 12.28 -0.46
C ALA A 35 -14.18 11.34 0.12
N ALA A 36 -14.08 10.11 -0.40
CA ALA A 36 -13.03 9.17 0.02
C ALA A 36 -11.64 9.69 -0.32
N MET A 37 -11.44 10.22 -1.53
CA MET A 37 -10.18 10.81 -1.97
C MET A 37 -9.84 12.08 -1.17
N ALA A 38 -10.84 12.93 -0.90
CA ALA A 38 -10.66 14.12 -0.06
C ALA A 38 -10.24 13.73 1.37
N TYR A 39 -10.89 12.74 1.97
CA TYR A 39 -10.50 12.22 3.28
C TYR A 39 -9.05 11.68 3.30
N ALA A 40 -8.68 10.88 2.30
CA ALA A 40 -7.32 10.36 2.19
C ALA A 40 -6.30 11.49 2.09
N ARG A 41 -6.56 12.50 1.25
CA ARG A 41 -5.66 13.65 1.05
C ARG A 41 -5.57 14.55 2.28
N ASP A 42 -6.72 14.91 2.87
CA ASP A 42 -6.82 16.00 3.84
C ASP A 42 -6.72 15.52 5.30
N THR A 43 -6.98 14.24 5.55
CA THR A 43 -6.89 13.60 6.88
C THR A 43 -5.83 12.51 6.93
N GLY A 44 -5.91 11.53 6.03
CA GLY A 44 -5.01 10.38 6.01
C GLY A 44 -3.56 10.77 5.76
N GLY A 45 -3.32 11.60 4.75
CA GLY A 45 -1.98 12.06 4.38
C GLY A 45 -1.27 12.83 5.50
N PRO A 46 -1.87 13.89 6.08
CA PRO A 46 -1.29 14.58 7.23
C PRO A 46 -1.00 13.67 8.42
N ALA A 47 -1.95 12.78 8.76
CA ALA A 47 -1.76 11.81 9.85
C ALA A 47 -0.57 10.88 9.58
N LEU A 48 -0.46 10.35 8.36
CA LEU A 48 0.63 9.46 7.97
C LEU A 48 1.98 10.18 7.96
N ARG A 49 2.04 11.42 7.47
CA ARG A 49 3.26 12.24 7.46
C ARG A 49 3.70 12.73 8.84
N ALA A 50 2.79 12.78 9.80
CA ALA A 50 3.13 13.08 11.19
C ALA A 50 3.98 11.98 11.85
N LEU A 51 3.85 10.74 11.37
CA LEU A 51 4.61 9.58 11.85
C LEU A 51 6.04 9.59 11.30
N SER A 52 6.98 9.04 12.07
CA SER A 52 8.33 8.71 11.62
C SER A 52 8.32 7.51 10.66
N TYR A 53 9.47 7.25 10.00
CA TYR A 53 9.62 6.03 9.19
C TYR A 53 9.46 4.78 10.03
N ALA A 54 10.00 4.74 11.26
CA ALA A 54 9.87 3.60 12.17
C ALA A 54 8.40 3.35 12.55
N GLU A 55 7.64 4.40 12.83
CA GLU A 55 6.21 4.28 13.17
C GLU A 55 5.38 3.79 11.96
N ARG A 56 5.62 4.34 10.75
CA ARG A 56 4.98 3.85 9.51
C ARG A 56 5.37 2.40 9.21
N ALA A 57 6.64 2.05 9.41
CA ALA A 57 7.12 0.68 9.28
C ALA A 57 6.43 -0.29 10.25
N ALA A 58 6.18 0.13 11.50
CA ALA A 58 5.44 -0.68 12.46
C ALA A 58 3.99 -0.95 12.03
N LEU A 59 3.34 0.03 11.37
CA LEU A 59 2.01 -0.19 10.77
C LEU A 59 2.06 -1.22 9.63
N LEU A 60 3.05 -1.12 8.73
CA LEU A 60 3.27 -2.11 7.67
C LEU A 60 3.54 -3.51 8.25
N GLY A 61 4.30 -3.60 9.34
CA GLY A 61 4.53 -4.85 10.05
C GLY A 61 3.23 -5.50 10.52
N LYS A 62 2.34 -4.74 11.15
CA LYS A 62 1.02 -5.24 11.58
C LYS A 62 0.16 -5.73 10.40
N VAL A 63 0.20 -5.04 9.27
CA VAL A 63 -0.48 -5.49 8.04
C VAL A 63 0.11 -6.82 7.57
N ALA A 64 1.44 -6.94 7.50
CA ALA A 64 2.11 -8.17 7.11
C ALA A 64 1.75 -9.35 8.03
N ASP A 65 1.71 -9.12 9.34
CA ASP A 65 1.35 -10.16 10.32
C ASP A 65 -0.10 -10.63 10.14
N THR A 66 -1.03 -9.69 9.85
CA THR A 66 -2.42 -10.02 9.56
C THR A 66 -2.55 -10.86 8.27
N LEU A 67 -1.80 -10.51 7.24
CA LEU A 67 -1.80 -11.26 5.98
C LEU A 67 -1.20 -12.66 6.17
N VAL A 68 -0.14 -12.80 6.94
CA VAL A 68 0.45 -14.10 7.29
C VAL A 68 -0.57 -14.97 8.04
N ALA A 69 -1.25 -14.41 9.03
CA ALA A 69 -2.24 -15.14 9.83
C ALA A 69 -3.43 -15.66 9.01
N ASN A 70 -3.75 -15.01 7.89
CA ASN A 70 -4.86 -15.38 7.01
C ASN A 70 -4.39 -15.89 5.64
N ARG A 71 -3.12 -16.27 5.52
CA ARG A 71 -2.48 -16.61 4.25
C ARG A 71 -3.26 -17.64 3.43
N ASP A 72 -3.70 -18.72 4.06
CA ASP A 72 -4.34 -19.82 3.34
C ASP A 72 -5.71 -19.41 2.77
N ALA A 73 -6.48 -18.62 3.50
CA ALA A 73 -7.75 -18.09 3.00
C ALA A 73 -7.54 -17.15 1.80
N TYR A 74 -6.53 -16.27 1.87
CA TYR A 74 -6.20 -15.39 0.75
C TYR A 74 -5.66 -16.15 -0.47
N PHE A 75 -4.95 -17.24 -0.24
CA PHE A 75 -4.49 -18.13 -1.30
C PHE A 75 -5.64 -18.77 -2.06
N GLU A 76 -6.66 -19.28 -1.36
CA GLU A 76 -7.87 -19.83 -1.98
C GLU A 76 -8.63 -18.77 -2.80
N ILE A 77 -8.78 -17.56 -2.25
CA ILE A 77 -9.41 -16.44 -2.95
C ILE A 77 -8.60 -16.07 -4.21
N ALA A 78 -7.27 -15.99 -4.12
CA ALA A 78 -6.42 -15.67 -5.27
C ALA A 78 -6.55 -16.71 -6.38
N GLN A 79 -6.56 -17.99 -6.05
CA GLN A 79 -6.75 -19.06 -7.04
C GLN A 79 -8.11 -18.98 -7.73
N ALA A 80 -9.19 -18.85 -6.96
CA ALA A 80 -10.53 -18.79 -7.50
C ALA A 80 -10.74 -17.54 -8.38
N ASN A 81 -10.19 -16.39 -7.96
CA ASN A 81 -10.40 -15.12 -8.66
C ASN A 81 -9.52 -14.94 -9.91
N SER A 82 -8.32 -15.51 -9.95
CA SER A 82 -7.36 -15.33 -11.05
C SER A 82 -7.19 -16.56 -11.92
N GLY A 83 -7.64 -17.74 -11.48
CA GLY A 83 -7.40 -19.02 -12.17
C GLY A 83 -5.93 -19.44 -12.16
N ASN A 84 -5.11 -18.85 -11.31
CA ASN A 84 -3.69 -19.14 -11.20
C ASN A 84 -3.41 -20.56 -10.72
N THR A 85 -2.27 -21.12 -11.11
CA THR A 85 -1.77 -22.35 -10.52
C THR A 85 -1.44 -22.13 -9.03
N LYS A 86 -1.28 -23.25 -8.29
CA LYS A 86 -0.86 -23.15 -6.87
C LYS A 86 0.46 -22.42 -6.70
N ILE A 87 1.39 -22.57 -7.64
CA ILE A 87 2.69 -21.91 -7.60
C ILE A 87 2.52 -20.41 -7.81
N ASP A 88 1.76 -20.00 -8.82
CA ASP A 88 1.55 -18.58 -9.13
C ASP A 88 0.73 -17.89 -8.05
N GLY A 89 -0.30 -18.53 -7.50
CA GLY A 89 -1.06 -18.01 -6.36
C GLY A 89 -0.18 -17.82 -5.11
N ALA A 90 0.77 -18.73 -4.87
CA ALA A 90 1.74 -18.56 -3.79
C ALA A 90 2.69 -17.38 -4.06
N ILE A 91 3.14 -17.19 -5.31
CA ILE A 91 3.96 -16.03 -5.69
C ILE A 91 3.19 -14.73 -5.44
N ASP A 92 1.92 -14.65 -5.80
CA ASP A 92 1.10 -13.46 -5.58
C ASP A 92 0.95 -13.14 -4.07
N ILE A 93 0.54 -14.10 -3.28
CA ILE A 93 0.28 -13.90 -1.84
C ILE A 93 1.59 -13.73 -1.06
N ASP A 94 2.52 -14.66 -1.20
CA ASP A 94 3.80 -14.62 -0.46
C ASP A 94 4.72 -13.49 -0.95
N GLY A 95 4.68 -13.19 -2.25
CA GLY A 95 5.37 -12.05 -2.84
C GLY A 95 4.88 -10.72 -2.26
N GLY A 96 3.55 -10.55 -2.16
CA GLY A 96 2.94 -9.39 -1.52
C GLY A 96 3.37 -9.24 -0.06
N ILE A 97 3.26 -10.32 0.72
CA ILE A 97 3.69 -10.36 2.13
C ILE A 97 5.19 -10.06 2.27
N GLY A 98 6.02 -10.67 1.42
CA GLY A 98 7.46 -10.47 1.40
C GLY A 98 7.83 -9.01 1.13
N THR A 99 7.13 -8.38 0.20
CA THR A 99 7.32 -6.97 -0.16
C THR A 99 6.99 -6.05 1.03
N ILE A 100 5.86 -6.24 1.70
CA ILE A 100 5.50 -5.44 2.89
C ILE A 100 6.56 -5.61 3.97
N LYS A 101 6.99 -6.83 4.26
CA LYS A 101 8.04 -7.12 5.25
C LYS A 101 9.36 -6.46 4.89
N TYR A 102 9.71 -6.41 3.59
CA TYR A 102 10.91 -5.69 3.14
C TYR A 102 10.82 -4.21 3.48
N PHE A 103 9.73 -3.53 3.11
CA PHE A 103 9.56 -2.10 3.38
C PHE A 103 9.40 -1.79 4.87
N ALA A 104 8.79 -2.69 5.65
CA ALA A 104 8.75 -2.57 7.11
C ALA A 104 10.17 -2.60 7.73
N ARG A 105 11.05 -3.51 7.27
CA ARG A 105 12.45 -3.54 7.73
C ARG A 105 13.22 -2.31 7.28
N LEU A 106 13.04 -1.87 6.03
CA LEU A 106 13.67 -0.67 5.50
C LEU A 106 13.30 0.56 6.34
N GLY A 107 12.01 0.76 6.57
CA GLY A 107 11.51 1.90 7.35
C GLY A 107 11.97 1.88 8.82
N ALA A 108 12.02 0.70 9.44
CA ALA A 108 12.60 0.56 10.77
C ALA A 108 14.07 1.01 10.82
N GLY A 109 14.85 0.68 9.78
CA GLY A 109 16.24 1.12 9.66
C GLY A 109 16.41 2.63 9.43
N LEU A 110 15.40 3.32 8.86
CA LEU A 110 15.39 4.77 8.69
C LEU A 110 15.05 5.52 10.00
N GLY A 111 14.54 4.83 11.00
CA GLY A 111 14.33 5.34 12.36
C GLY A 111 13.31 6.47 12.46
N GLU A 112 13.60 7.43 13.35
CA GLU A 112 12.68 8.51 13.73
C GLU A 112 12.59 9.65 12.70
N ALA A 113 13.32 9.58 11.61
CA ALA A 113 13.22 10.58 10.54
C ALA A 113 11.82 10.56 9.90
N LYS A 114 11.35 11.72 9.48
CA LYS A 114 10.06 11.90 8.76
C LYS A 114 10.26 12.16 7.27
N MET A 115 11.47 12.49 6.87
CA MET A 115 11.90 12.74 5.51
C MET A 115 13.32 12.20 5.31
N LEU A 116 13.70 11.91 4.08
CA LEU A 116 15.04 11.41 3.77
C LEU A 116 15.99 12.57 3.47
N LYS A 117 17.12 12.58 4.14
CA LYS A 117 18.25 13.39 3.74
C LYS A 117 19.06 12.58 2.71
N ASP A 118 19.17 13.11 1.50
CA ASP A 118 19.93 12.50 0.42
C ASP A 118 21.36 13.03 0.43
N GLY A 119 22.31 12.14 0.64
CA GLY A 119 23.72 12.48 0.71
C GLY A 119 24.11 13.21 2.00
N ARG A 120 25.15 14.00 1.90
CA ARG A 120 25.74 14.79 3.01
C ARG A 120 25.39 16.27 2.89
N LEU A 121 25.66 17.01 3.97
CA LEU A 121 25.68 18.46 3.91
C LEU A 121 26.87 18.89 3.05
N GLU A 122 26.60 19.71 2.05
CA GLU A 122 27.63 20.28 1.18
C GLU A 122 27.90 21.74 1.62
N ARG A 123 29.17 22.04 1.84
CA ARG A 123 29.61 23.39 2.18
C ARG A 123 29.70 24.22 0.91
N LEU A 124 28.95 25.34 0.84
CA LEU A 124 28.86 26.17 -0.37
C LEU A 124 29.79 27.39 -0.34
N SER A 125 30.42 27.69 0.80
CA SER A 125 31.37 28.80 0.91
C SER A 125 32.41 28.56 2.00
N LYS A 126 33.26 29.56 2.26
CA LYS A 126 34.17 29.56 3.41
C LYS A 126 33.44 29.66 4.75
N ASP A 127 32.23 30.22 4.76
CA ASP A 127 31.39 30.28 5.94
C ASP A 127 30.79 28.91 6.22
N GLU A 128 30.99 28.42 7.44
CA GLU A 128 30.51 27.09 7.88
C GLU A 128 28.99 27.03 8.02
N ASN A 129 28.33 28.16 8.15
CA ASN A 129 26.87 28.23 8.22
C ASN A 129 26.21 28.23 6.85
N PHE A 130 26.97 28.40 5.76
CA PHE A 130 26.43 28.36 4.41
C PHE A 130 26.59 26.98 3.80
N GLN A 131 25.59 26.15 4.06
CA GLN A 131 25.54 24.73 3.66
C GLN A 131 24.24 24.41 2.96
N ALA A 132 24.23 23.36 2.15
CA ALA A 132 23.04 22.82 1.51
C ALA A 132 22.93 21.30 1.75
N ALA A 133 21.71 20.79 1.71
CA ALA A 133 21.41 19.37 1.68
C ALA A 133 20.23 19.12 0.75
N HIS A 134 20.23 17.97 0.08
CA HIS A 134 19.06 17.48 -0.60
C HIS A 134 18.18 16.73 0.39
N VAL A 135 16.89 16.98 0.33
CA VAL A 135 15.90 16.32 1.20
C VAL A 135 14.75 15.84 0.33
N SER A 136 14.46 14.54 0.41
CA SER A 136 13.26 13.97 -0.18
C SER A 136 12.12 14.05 0.82
N VAL A 137 11.06 14.75 0.45
CA VAL A 137 9.85 14.92 1.27
C VAL A 137 8.69 14.11 0.71
N PRO A 138 7.72 13.68 1.53
CA PRO A 138 6.53 13.02 1.06
C PRO A 138 5.76 13.86 0.05
N LEU A 139 5.28 13.24 -1.01
CA LEU A 139 4.34 13.86 -1.94
C LEU A 139 3.02 14.16 -1.23
N THR A 140 2.36 15.25 -1.61
CA THR A 140 1.00 15.55 -1.19
C THR A 140 0.01 14.98 -2.21
N GLY A 141 -1.14 14.48 -1.75
CA GLY A 141 -2.13 13.85 -2.61
C GLY A 141 -2.48 12.45 -2.15
N VAL A 142 -2.90 11.62 -3.07
CA VAL A 142 -3.33 10.23 -2.83
C VAL A 142 -2.69 9.32 -3.85
N GLY A 143 -2.19 8.16 -3.40
CA GLY A 143 -1.69 7.12 -4.28
C GLY A 143 -2.86 6.30 -4.86
N VAL A 144 -3.04 6.34 -6.18
CA VAL A 144 -3.99 5.46 -6.88
C VAL A 144 -3.22 4.30 -7.52
N HIS A 145 -3.54 3.08 -7.09
CA HIS A 145 -2.87 1.88 -7.56
C HIS A 145 -3.82 1.05 -8.41
N ILE A 146 -3.46 0.86 -9.69
CA ILE A 146 -4.17 -0.01 -10.62
C ILE A 146 -3.30 -1.25 -10.82
N ASN A 147 -3.81 -2.40 -10.43
CA ASN A 147 -3.05 -3.65 -10.42
C ASN A 147 -3.54 -4.60 -11.51
N ALA A 148 -2.62 -5.44 -12.00
CA ALA A 148 -2.96 -6.50 -12.94
C ALA A 148 -3.82 -7.57 -12.24
N PHE A 149 -4.77 -8.15 -12.97
CA PHE A 149 -5.70 -9.14 -12.42
C PHE A 149 -5.05 -10.47 -12.07
N ASN A 150 -3.90 -10.79 -12.66
CA ASN A 150 -3.22 -12.08 -12.48
C ASN A 150 -2.31 -12.16 -11.24
N PHE A 151 -1.80 -11.03 -10.75
CA PHE A 151 -1.03 -10.91 -9.51
C PHE A 151 -1.48 -9.68 -8.72
N PRO A 152 -2.75 -9.60 -8.32
CA PRO A 152 -3.33 -8.38 -7.74
C PRO A 152 -2.76 -8.05 -6.36
N SER A 153 -2.46 -9.04 -5.54
CA SER A 153 -1.93 -8.85 -4.19
C SER A 153 -0.49 -8.36 -4.22
N TRP A 154 0.38 -9.06 -4.94
CA TRP A 154 1.77 -8.62 -5.09
C TRP A 154 1.86 -7.23 -5.73
N GLY A 155 1.18 -7.04 -6.87
CA GLY A 155 1.16 -5.75 -7.57
C GLY A 155 0.65 -4.59 -6.71
N MET A 156 -0.33 -4.83 -5.83
CA MET A 156 -0.80 -3.83 -4.87
C MET A 156 0.28 -3.49 -3.86
N TRP A 157 0.89 -4.48 -3.23
CA TRP A 157 1.83 -4.25 -2.14
C TRP A 157 3.19 -3.71 -2.60
N GLU A 158 3.62 -3.97 -3.83
CA GLU A 158 4.78 -3.30 -4.43
C GLU A 158 4.62 -1.77 -4.45
N LYS A 159 3.41 -1.29 -4.66
CA LYS A 159 3.10 0.13 -4.74
C LYS A 159 2.66 0.71 -3.39
N ALA A 160 1.70 0.05 -2.74
CA ALA A 160 1.11 0.54 -1.49
C ALA A 160 2.12 0.55 -0.34
N ALA A 161 2.98 -0.46 -0.20
CA ALA A 161 3.95 -0.49 0.88
C ALA A 161 4.95 0.67 0.79
N VAL A 162 5.46 0.97 -0.41
CA VAL A 162 6.38 2.09 -0.59
C VAL A 162 5.67 3.44 -0.46
N ALA A 163 4.44 3.57 -0.98
CA ALA A 163 3.65 4.81 -0.85
C ALA A 163 3.37 5.13 0.62
N LEU A 164 2.84 4.16 1.38
CA LEU A 164 2.56 4.32 2.81
C LEU A 164 3.81 4.61 3.62
N LEU A 165 4.91 3.91 3.37
CA LEU A 165 6.19 4.19 4.04
C LEU A 165 6.71 5.59 3.72
N SER A 166 6.47 6.08 2.50
CA SER A 166 6.85 7.43 2.07
C SER A 166 5.89 8.51 2.57
N GLY A 167 4.80 8.17 3.26
CA GLY A 167 3.83 9.14 3.80
C GLY A 167 2.73 9.57 2.84
N VAL A 168 2.47 8.77 1.80
CA VAL A 168 1.39 8.97 0.82
C VAL A 168 0.27 7.96 1.10
N PRO A 169 -0.95 8.41 1.38
CA PRO A 169 -2.11 7.55 1.61
C PRO A 169 -2.69 6.98 0.33
#